data_f403b32d87951e48d2e681f4856dd8e8
#
_entry.id   f403b32d87951e48d2e681f4856dd8e8
#
_cell.length_a   1.000
_cell.length_b   1.000
_cell.length_c   1.000
_cell.angle_alpha   90.00
_cell.angle_beta   90.00
_cell.angle_gamma   90.00
#
_symmetry.space_group_name_H-M   'P 1'
#
loop_
_entity.id
_entity.type
_entity.pdbx_description
1 polymer ?
#
loop_
_entity_poly.entity_id
_entity_poly.type
_entity_poly.pdbx_seq_one_letter_code
_entity_poly.pdbx_strand_id
1 'polypeptide(L)'
;DQLPEQCGYYGEKLVLFAQTLGLRTCWVGASYRKRKAAFQLEDGEKCCLVIAIGYGAEDGVPHHSKSLESVIRIKDEMPHWFEKGVQAALLAPTAVNQQKFLFTLVNDHTVRAGAGWGLYTEVDLGIVKYHFELAAGDHFEWAES
;
A
#
# COMPACT_ATOMS: atom_id res chain seq x y z
N ASP A 1 -7.82 -1.96 15.58
CA ASP A 1 -8.56 -2.52 14.45
C ASP A 1 -7.62 -2.59 13.24
N GLN A 2 -7.24 -3.81 12.82
CA GLN A 2 -6.32 -4.01 11.67
C GLN A 2 -7.06 -3.99 10.32
N LEU A 3 -8.36 -3.80 10.32
CA LEU A 3 -9.18 -3.86 9.09
C LEU A 3 -8.74 -2.87 8.00
N PRO A 4 -8.42 -1.59 8.28
CA PRO A 4 -7.97 -0.67 7.23
C PRO A 4 -6.65 -1.11 6.58
N GLU A 5 -5.68 -1.59 7.36
CA GLU A 5 -4.41 -2.09 6.84
C GLU A 5 -4.62 -3.34 5.97
N GLN A 6 -5.44 -4.28 6.43
CA GLN A 6 -5.79 -5.48 5.66
C GLN A 6 -6.52 -5.12 4.36
N CYS A 7 -7.44 -4.15 4.38
CA CYS A 7 -8.10 -3.66 3.17
C CYS A 7 -7.09 -3.10 2.16
N GLY A 8 -6.10 -2.33 2.63
CA GLY A 8 -5.02 -1.83 1.78
C GLY A 8 -4.18 -2.96 1.17
N TYR A 9 -3.73 -3.88 2.01
CA TYR A 9 -2.87 -5.00 1.61
C TYR A 9 -3.54 -5.90 0.56
N TYR A 10 -4.72 -6.42 0.84
CA TYR A 10 -5.42 -7.31 -0.08
C TYR A 10 -6.01 -6.59 -1.28
N GLY A 11 -6.42 -5.32 -1.11
CA GLY A 11 -6.87 -4.48 -2.21
C GLY A 11 -5.75 -4.23 -3.22
N GLU A 12 -4.53 -3.95 -2.77
CA GLU A 12 -3.39 -3.75 -3.67
C GLU A 12 -2.98 -5.03 -4.38
N LYS A 13 -3.10 -6.17 -3.73
CA LYS A 13 -2.92 -7.47 -4.39
C LYS A 13 -3.87 -7.64 -5.58
N LEU A 14 -5.13 -7.21 -5.45
CA LEU A 14 -6.10 -7.22 -6.56
C LEU A 14 -5.74 -6.18 -7.64
N VAL A 15 -5.29 -4.99 -7.24
CA VAL A 15 -4.86 -3.92 -8.16
C VAL A 15 -3.70 -4.39 -9.03
N LEU A 16 -2.65 -4.94 -8.42
CA LEU A 16 -1.50 -5.43 -9.19
C LEU A 16 -1.86 -6.65 -10.04
N PHE A 17 -2.74 -7.53 -9.58
CA PHE A 17 -3.25 -8.62 -10.39
C PHE A 17 -4.06 -8.10 -11.59
N ALA A 18 -4.94 -7.12 -11.40
CA ALA A 18 -5.68 -6.48 -12.49
C ALA A 18 -4.73 -5.87 -13.53
N GLN A 19 -3.63 -5.27 -13.09
CA GLN A 19 -2.58 -4.75 -13.97
C GLN A 19 -1.98 -5.84 -14.87
N THR A 20 -1.77 -7.05 -14.36
CA THR A 20 -1.25 -8.18 -15.18
C THR A 20 -2.24 -8.62 -16.27
N LEU A 21 -3.52 -8.31 -16.10
CA LEU A 21 -4.59 -8.56 -17.07
C LEU A 21 -4.82 -7.39 -18.05
N GLY A 22 -3.99 -6.34 -17.98
CA GLY A 22 -4.14 -5.15 -18.82
C GLY A 22 -5.28 -4.22 -18.39
N LEU A 23 -5.85 -4.43 -17.21
CA LEU A 23 -6.89 -3.57 -16.66
C LEU A 23 -6.29 -2.35 -15.96
N ARG A 24 -7.04 -1.24 -15.93
CA ARG A 24 -6.73 -0.04 -15.16
C ARG A 24 -7.55 -0.03 -13.88
N THR A 25 -6.98 0.53 -12.85
CA THR A 25 -7.59 0.59 -11.52
C THR A 25 -7.50 1.99 -10.94
N CYS A 26 -8.43 2.30 -10.04
CA CYS A 26 -8.40 3.55 -9.28
C CYS A 26 -8.93 3.29 -7.87
N TRP A 27 -8.15 3.64 -6.86
CA TRP A 27 -8.57 3.66 -5.47
C TRP A 27 -9.50 4.84 -5.22
N VAL A 28 -10.69 4.59 -4.63
CA VAL A 28 -11.71 5.62 -4.39
C VAL A 28 -12.17 5.56 -2.94
N GLY A 29 -11.75 6.53 -2.13
CA GLY A 29 -12.08 6.60 -0.70
C GLY A 29 -13.34 7.40 -0.38
N ALA A 30 -13.54 8.56 -1.01
CA ALA A 30 -14.57 9.52 -0.61
C ALA A 30 -15.55 9.92 -1.71
N SER A 31 -15.21 9.78 -2.99
CA SER A 31 -15.96 10.37 -4.12
C SER A 31 -16.95 9.42 -4.79
N TYR A 32 -17.37 8.33 -4.14
CA TYR A 32 -18.37 7.42 -4.66
C TYR A 32 -19.73 7.54 -3.96
N ARG A 33 -20.80 7.21 -4.67
CA ARG A 33 -22.16 7.17 -4.11
C ARG A 33 -22.49 5.75 -3.65
N LYS A 34 -22.48 5.51 -2.33
CA LYS A 34 -22.77 4.20 -1.73
C LYS A 34 -24.03 3.51 -2.28
N ARG A 35 -25.12 4.28 -2.52
CA ARG A 35 -26.38 3.76 -3.06
C ARG A 35 -26.32 3.30 -4.51
N LYS A 36 -25.27 3.66 -5.25
CA LYS A 36 -25.07 3.31 -6.68
C LYS A 36 -23.89 2.35 -6.89
N ALA A 37 -23.20 1.99 -5.82
CA ALA A 37 -22.10 1.07 -5.90
C ALA A 37 -22.63 -0.36 -6.17
N ALA A 38 -21.90 -1.12 -6.98
CA ALA A 38 -22.28 -2.47 -7.39
C ALA A 38 -21.91 -3.52 -6.33
N PHE A 39 -22.18 -3.23 -5.04
CA PHE A 39 -21.97 -4.17 -3.95
C PHE A 39 -23.09 -4.00 -2.90
N GLN A 40 -23.33 -5.06 -2.14
CA GLN A 40 -24.20 -5.07 -0.98
C GLN A 40 -23.35 -5.39 0.25
N LEU A 41 -23.69 -4.78 1.37
CA LEU A 41 -23.08 -5.07 2.67
C LEU A 41 -24.06 -5.90 3.49
N GLU A 42 -23.56 -6.92 4.13
CA GLU A 42 -24.29 -7.69 5.13
C GLU A 42 -24.20 -7.05 6.52
N ASP A 43 -25.00 -7.54 7.47
CA ASP A 43 -24.98 -7.03 8.84
C ASP A 43 -23.57 -7.25 9.48
N GLY A 44 -23.01 -6.17 9.99
CA GLY A 44 -21.67 -6.17 10.60
C GLY A 44 -20.53 -5.89 9.63
N GLU A 45 -20.77 -5.82 8.32
CA GLU A 45 -19.74 -5.47 7.34
C GLU A 45 -19.52 -3.97 7.23
N LYS A 46 -18.27 -3.59 6.96
CA LYS A 46 -17.84 -2.23 6.69
C LYS A 46 -17.19 -2.14 5.31
N CYS A 47 -17.63 -1.19 4.49
CA CYS A 47 -16.91 -0.80 3.30
C CYS A 47 -15.88 0.28 3.66
N CYS A 48 -14.59 -0.06 3.61
CA CYS A 48 -13.52 0.90 3.89
C CYS A 48 -13.36 1.90 2.74
N LEU A 49 -13.35 1.39 1.51
CA LEU A 49 -13.23 2.14 0.26
C LEU A 49 -13.55 1.21 -0.92
N VAL A 50 -13.53 1.72 -2.14
CA VAL A 50 -13.77 0.93 -3.34
C VAL A 50 -12.60 1.07 -4.32
N ILE A 51 -12.44 0.07 -5.18
CA ILE A 51 -11.50 0.09 -6.30
C ILE A 51 -12.31 0.02 -7.58
N ALA A 52 -12.23 1.06 -8.41
CA ALA A 52 -12.77 1.02 -9.76
C ALA A 52 -11.81 0.24 -10.65
N ILE A 53 -12.33 -0.72 -11.43
CA ILE A 53 -11.55 -1.57 -12.32
C ILE A 53 -12.19 -1.57 -13.71
N GLY A 54 -11.39 -1.46 -14.76
CA GLY A 54 -11.89 -1.51 -16.12
C GLY A 54 -10.81 -1.20 -17.17
N TYR A 55 -11.22 -1.15 -18.42
CA TYR A 55 -10.36 -0.70 -19.52
C TYR A 55 -10.34 0.83 -19.52
N GLY A 56 -9.17 1.40 -19.22
CA GLY A 56 -8.99 2.85 -19.25
C GLY A 56 -8.75 3.38 -20.67
N ALA A 57 -9.19 4.61 -20.92
CA ALA A 57 -8.92 5.30 -22.18
C ALA A 57 -7.46 5.77 -22.31
N GLU A 58 -6.79 5.96 -21.17
CA GLU A 58 -5.42 6.46 -21.08
C GLU A 58 -4.61 5.63 -20.10
N ASP A 59 -3.29 5.62 -20.29
CA ASP A 59 -2.36 5.06 -19.31
C ASP A 59 -2.21 6.01 -18.13
N GLY A 60 -1.97 5.45 -16.93
CA GLY A 60 -1.62 6.24 -15.78
C GLY A 60 -0.29 6.98 -15.97
N VAL A 61 -0.09 8.02 -15.17
CA VAL A 61 1.18 8.75 -15.13
C VAL A 61 1.96 8.39 -13.86
N PRO A 62 3.31 8.32 -13.94
CA PRO A 62 4.13 8.12 -12.75
C PRO A 62 3.90 9.25 -11.73
N HIS A 63 3.76 8.91 -10.44
CA HIS A 63 3.71 9.90 -9.40
C HIS A 63 5.13 10.30 -8.96
N HIS A 64 5.25 11.44 -8.30
CA HIS A 64 6.51 11.85 -7.67
C HIS A 64 6.69 11.08 -6.36
N SER A 65 7.75 10.27 -6.28
CA SER A 65 8.13 9.58 -5.06
C SER A 65 8.98 10.46 -4.15
N LYS A 66 8.82 10.29 -2.85
CA LYS A 66 9.75 10.83 -1.85
C LYS A 66 11.13 10.17 -1.99
N SER A 67 12.15 10.79 -1.37
CA SER A 67 13.46 10.13 -1.28
C SER A 67 13.38 8.92 -0.34
N LEU A 68 14.20 7.91 -0.62
CA LEU A 68 14.27 6.68 0.17
C LEU A 68 14.56 6.98 1.65
N GLU A 69 15.50 7.88 1.91
CA GLU A 69 15.93 8.28 3.26
C GLU A 69 14.79 8.89 4.09
N SER A 70 13.80 9.49 3.44
CA SER A 70 12.67 10.13 4.13
C SER A 70 11.65 9.14 4.68
N VAL A 71 11.68 7.88 4.24
CA VAL A 71 10.71 6.84 4.59
C VAL A 71 11.34 5.64 5.31
N ILE A 72 12.60 5.77 5.73
CA ILE A 72 13.32 4.70 6.45
C ILE A 72 13.92 5.17 7.77
N ARG A 73 14.17 4.20 8.64
CA ARG A 73 15.08 4.28 9.80
C ARG A 73 15.94 3.04 9.85
N ILE A 74 17.26 3.25 9.76
CA ILE A 74 18.28 2.21 9.89
C ILE A 74 19.35 2.70 10.85
N LYS A 75 20.03 1.79 11.54
CA LYS A 75 21.15 2.08 12.44
C LYS A 75 22.49 1.77 11.80
N ASP A 76 22.52 0.70 11.02
CA ASP A 76 23.71 0.12 10.44
C ASP A 76 23.64 0.18 8.90
N GLU A 77 24.42 -0.65 8.23
CA GLU A 77 24.40 -0.77 6.77
C GLU A 77 23.06 -1.28 6.27
N MET A 78 22.55 -0.69 5.19
CA MET A 78 21.28 -1.05 4.59
C MET A 78 21.42 -2.31 3.72
N PRO A 79 20.75 -3.43 4.06
CA PRO A 79 20.76 -4.61 3.22
C PRO A 79 20.06 -4.36 1.87
N HIS A 80 20.57 -4.96 0.81
CA HIS A 80 20.06 -4.78 -0.54
C HIS A 80 18.58 -5.20 -0.69
N TRP A 81 18.15 -6.26 -0.01
CA TRP A 81 16.76 -6.69 -0.02
C TRP A 81 15.82 -5.64 0.62
N PHE A 82 16.27 -4.97 1.71
CA PHE A 82 15.51 -3.91 2.37
C PHE A 82 15.40 -2.67 1.47
N GLU A 83 16.49 -2.26 0.84
CA GLU A 83 16.50 -1.17 -0.14
C GLU A 83 15.50 -1.44 -1.28
N LYS A 84 15.52 -2.64 -1.87
CA LYS A 84 14.57 -3.05 -2.92
C LYS A 84 13.13 -3.00 -2.43
N GLY A 85 12.85 -3.51 -1.22
CA GLY A 85 11.52 -3.45 -0.62
C GLY A 85 11.02 -2.02 -0.47
N VAL A 86 11.86 -1.10 0.02
CA VAL A 86 11.51 0.32 0.16
C VAL A 86 11.31 1.00 -1.19
N GLN A 87 12.17 0.71 -2.16
CA GLN A 87 12.02 1.24 -3.53
C GLN A 87 10.68 0.81 -4.15
N ALA A 88 10.28 -0.44 -3.97
CA ALA A 88 8.99 -0.93 -4.43
C ALA A 88 7.82 -0.25 -3.68
N ALA A 89 7.93 -0.08 -2.36
CA ALA A 89 6.93 0.61 -1.55
C ALA A 89 6.75 2.08 -1.97
N LEU A 90 7.81 2.74 -2.46
CA LEU A 90 7.75 4.10 -3.01
C LEU A 90 7.02 4.17 -4.35
N LEU A 91 6.76 3.06 -5.04
CA LEU A 91 5.91 2.98 -6.23
C LEU A 91 4.43 2.80 -5.89
N ALA A 92 4.12 2.46 -4.64
CA ALA A 92 2.76 2.19 -4.19
C ALA A 92 1.88 3.46 -4.22
N PRO A 93 0.62 3.36 -4.64
CA PRO A 93 -0.31 4.49 -4.53
C PRO A 93 -0.61 4.77 -3.05
N THR A 94 -0.72 6.04 -2.70
CA THR A 94 -1.16 6.50 -1.38
C THR A 94 -2.20 7.62 -1.52
N ALA A 95 -3.06 7.78 -0.53
CA ALA A 95 -4.07 8.82 -0.53
C ALA A 95 -3.41 10.20 -0.77
N VAL A 96 -3.89 10.93 -1.78
CA VAL A 96 -3.36 12.22 -2.24
C VAL A 96 -1.84 12.25 -2.44
N ASN A 97 -1.25 11.10 -2.75
CA ASN A 97 0.20 10.90 -2.88
C ASN A 97 1.00 11.36 -1.65
N GLN A 98 0.41 11.19 -0.44
CA GLN A 98 1.02 11.71 0.79
C GLN A 98 2.25 10.93 1.26
N GLN A 99 2.37 9.65 0.90
CA GLN A 99 3.50 8.77 1.23
C GLN A 99 3.94 8.89 2.69
N LYS A 100 2.98 8.80 3.62
CA LYS A 100 3.18 8.94 5.08
C LYS A 100 3.35 7.57 5.73
N PHE A 101 4.41 6.89 5.37
CA PHE A 101 4.81 5.62 5.97
C PHE A 101 6.28 5.65 6.36
N LEU A 102 6.68 4.75 7.23
CA LEU A 102 8.06 4.62 7.70
C LEU A 102 8.41 3.15 7.87
N PHE A 103 9.48 2.72 7.23
CA PHE A 103 10.08 1.41 7.47
C PHE A 103 11.29 1.53 8.39
N THR A 104 11.31 0.73 9.43
CA THR A 104 12.44 0.64 10.37
C THR A 104 13.04 -0.74 10.28
N LEU A 105 14.33 -0.83 9.93
CA LEU A 105 15.08 -2.06 10.07
C LEU A 105 15.46 -2.22 11.55
N VAL A 106 14.80 -3.16 12.23
CA VAL A 106 14.96 -3.39 13.67
C VAL A 106 16.23 -4.18 13.95
N ASN A 107 16.49 -5.18 13.13
CA ASN A 107 17.70 -6.02 13.09
C ASN A 107 17.88 -6.56 11.67
N ASP A 108 18.81 -7.48 11.48
CA ASP A 108 19.20 -8.00 10.15
C ASP A 108 18.05 -8.61 9.33
N HIS A 109 16.94 -9.00 9.98
CA HIS A 109 15.81 -9.71 9.33
C HIS A 109 14.44 -9.17 9.71
N THR A 110 14.35 -8.25 10.68
CA THR A 110 13.06 -7.80 11.20
C THR A 110 12.78 -6.36 10.78
N VAL A 111 11.65 -6.15 10.14
CA VAL A 111 11.19 -4.83 9.67
C VAL A 111 9.93 -4.42 10.43
N ARG A 112 9.92 -3.20 10.91
CA ARG A 112 8.70 -2.54 11.39
C ARG A 112 8.24 -1.53 10.37
N ALA A 113 6.97 -1.62 9.97
CA ALA A 113 6.31 -0.61 9.17
C ALA A 113 5.31 0.17 10.03
N GLY A 114 5.24 1.47 9.85
CA GLY A 114 4.32 2.33 10.57
C GLY A 114 3.68 3.39 9.68
N ALA A 115 2.41 3.70 9.94
CA ALA A 115 1.69 4.79 9.30
C ALA A 115 1.97 6.12 10.03
N GLY A 116 2.12 7.19 9.26
CA GLY A 116 2.08 8.54 9.78
C GLY A 116 0.65 9.01 10.03
N TRP A 117 0.48 10.22 10.54
CA TRP A 117 -0.83 10.80 10.76
C TRP A 117 -1.40 11.41 9.46
N GLY A 118 -2.62 11.01 9.08
CA GLY A 118 -3.26 11.51 7.85
C GLY A 118 -4.51 10.73 7.48
N LEU A 119 -5.13 11.11 6.36
CA LEU A 119 -6.31 10.46 5.82
C LEU A 119 -5.92 9.13 5.16
N TYR A 120 -6.60 8.03 5.53
CA TYR A 120 -6.37 6.68 4.98
C TYR A 120 -4.94 6.12 5.17
N THR A 121 -4.13 6.67 6.08
CA THR A 121 -2.72 6.24 6.24
C THR A 121 -2.56 4.78 6.66
N GLU A 122 -3.54 4.20 7.35
CA GLU A 122 -3.54 2.77 7.69
C GLU A 122 -3.82 1.90 6.44
N VAL A 123 -4.70 2.34 5.54
CA VAL A 123 -4.91 1.68 4.24
C VAL A 123 -3.63 1.81 3.40
N ASP A 124 -3.07 3.01 3.31
CA ASP A 124 -1.79 3.25 2.62
C ASP A 124 -0.69 2.33 3.16
N LEU A 125 -0.65 2.11 4.50
CA LEU A 125 0.32 1.20 5.12
C LEU A 125 0.16 -0.24 4.58
N GLY A 126 -1.06 -0.74 4.47
CA GLY A 126 -1.31 -2.06 3.90
C GLY A 126 -0.84 -2.15 2.44
N ILE A 127 -1.10 -1.13 1.63
CA ILE A 127 -0.66 -1.04 0.23
C ILE A 127 0.87 -1.10 0.15
N VAL A 128 1.58 -0.26 0.88
CA VAL A 128 3.05 -0.20 0.82
C VAL A 128 3.72 -1.45 1.38
N LYS A 129 3.12 -2.10 2.39
CA LYS A 129 3.61 -3.38 2.91
C LYS A 129 3.57 -4.47 1.85
N TYR A 130 2.49 -4.55 1.08
CA TYR A 130 2.40 -5.52 -0.01
C TYR A 130 3.47 -5.30 -1.09
N HIS A 131 3.69 -4.05 -1.51
CA HIS A 131 4.77 -3.72 -2.45
C HIS A 131 6.15 -4.08 -1.90
N PHE A 132 6.40 -3.78 -0.62
CA PHE A 132 7.65 -4.11 0.05
C PHE A 132 7.91 -5.62 0.03
N GLU A 133 6.92 -6.43 0.43
CA GLU A 133 7.02 -7.90 0.45
C GLU A 133 7.34 -8.49 -0.92
N LEU A 134 6.69 -8.00 -1.98
CA LEU A 134 6.92 -8.49 -3.34
C LEU A 134 8.39 -8.32 -3.78
N ALA A 135 9.06 -7.27 -3.34
CA ALA A 135 10.44 -6.99 -3.74
C ALA A 135 11.48 -7.50 -2.75
N ALA A 136 11.17 -7.53 -1.46
CA ALA A 136 12.05 -8.05 -0.42
C ALA A 136 12.07 -9.59 -0.38
N GLY A 137 10.98 -10.25 -0.81
CA GLY A 137 10.86 -11.72 -0.77
C GLY A 137 10.94 -12.29 0.65
N ASP A 138 11.49 -13.49 0.79
CA ASP A 138 11.55 -14.25 2.06
C ASP A 138 12.74 -13.85 2.95
N HIS A 139 13.31 -12.65 2.76
CA HIS A 139 14.51 -12.21 3.49
C HIS A 139 14.22 -11.62 4.87
N PHE A 140 12.97 -11.43 5.23
CA PHE A 140 12.60 -10.71 6.45
C PHE A 140 11.30 -11.23 7.07
N GLU A 141 11.04 -10.76 8.27
CA GLU A 141 9.77 -10.89 8.98
C GLU A 141 9.29 -9.52 9.48
N TRP A 142 7.97 -9.35 9.58
CA TRP A 142 7.41 -8.16 10.21
C TRP A 142 7.60 -8.22 11.73
N ALA A 143 8.03 -7.12 12.32
CA ALA A 143 8.04 -6.99 13.78
C ALA A 143 6.62 -7.15 14.33
N GLU A 144 6.48 -7.87 15.43
CA GLU A 144 5.21 -7.92 16.17
C GLU A 144 4.76 -6.50 16.58
N SER A 145 3.44 -6.28 16.52
CA SER A 145 2.80 -4.99 16.81
C SER A 145 2.75 -4.70 18.29
#